data_1756eb2cdd9b11fd3b89eb5e29ae9263
#
_entry.id   1756eb2cdd9b11fd3b89eb5e29ae9263
#
_cell.length_a   1.000
_cell.length_b   1.000
_cell.length_c   1.000
_cell.angle_alpha   90.00
_cell.angle_beta   90.00
_cell.angle_gamma   90.00
#
_symmetry.space_group_name_H-M   'P 1'
#
loop_
_entity.id
_entity.type
_entity.pdbx_description
1 polymer ?
#
loop_
_entity_poly.entity_id
_entity_poly.type
_entity_poly.pdbx_seq_one_letter_code
_entity_poly.pdbx_strand_id
1 'polypeptide(L)'
;PGFVRTRIHESGRARQDKYGPAAEDRDPERVEATKQLILGGLDPDRVGARVVEAVQAGELYIFTHPDMAPFFVERARNIEAAFAHAAESPALAGSGYKTPDEIKVFD
;
A
#
# COMPACT_ATOMS: atom_id res chain seq x y z
N PRO A 1 -2.26 2.55 -4.69
CA PRO A 1 -2.01 2.45 -6.13
C PRO A 1 -0.54 2.16 -6.40
N GLY A 2 -0.27 1.51 -7.56
CA GLY A 2 1.07 1.40 -8.10
C GLY A 2 1.54 2.71 -8.75
N PHE A 3 2.46 2.62 -9.71
CA PHE A 3 2.94 3.81 -10.40
C PHE A 3 1.89 4.41 -11.34
N VAL A 4 1.72 5.72 -11.25
CA VAL A 4 0.84 6.51 -12.11
C VAL A 4 1.69 7.54 -12.82
N ARG A 5 1.49 7.69 -14.13
CA ARG A 5 2.23 8.61 -14.99
C ARG A 5 1.89 10.06 -14.68
N THR A 6 2.60 10.62 -13.71
CA THR A 6 2.44 11.99 -13.23
C THR A 6 3.77 12.72 -13.22
N ARG A 7 3.75 14.00 -12.87
CA ARG A 7 4.97 14.84 -12.74
C ARG A 7 5.52 14.86 -11.31
N ILE A 8 5.18 13.88 -10.49
CA ILE A 8 5.62 13.83 -9.08
C ILE A 8 7.16 13.79 -8.95
N HIS A 9 7.87 13.23 -9.94
CA HIS A 9 9.32 13.20 -9.98
C HIS A 9 9.93 14.62 -10.13
N GLU A 10 9.14 15.61 -10.54
CA GLU A 10 9.52 17.01 -10.64
C GLU A 10 9.07 17.83 -9.39
N SER A 11 8.64 17.20 -8.33
CA SER A 11 8.07 17.87 -7.14
C SER A 11 9.03 18.88 -6.48
N GLY A 12 10.34 18.73 -6.69
CA GLY A 12 11.34 19.68 -6.21
C GLY A 12 11.11 21.11 -6.70
N ARG A 13 10.55 21.30 -7.92
CA ARG A 13 10.25 22.64 -8.46
C ARG A 13 9.12 23.38 -7.72
N ALA A 14 8.25 22.65 -7.02
CA ALA A 14 7.15 23.21 -6.24
C ALA A 14 7.54 23.42 -4.75
N ARG A 15 8.81 23.15 -4.40
CA ARG A 15 9.30 23.32 -3.04
C ARG A 15 9.37 24.79 -2.71
N GLN A 16 8.76 25.20 -1.60
CA GLN A 16 8.83 26.59 -1.13
C GLN A 16 10.21 26.87 -0.52
N ASP A 17 10.76 28.06 -0.79
CA ASP A 17 12.11 28.47 -0.34
C ASP A 17 12.32 28.39 1.17
N LYS A 18 11.24 28.56 1.96
CA LYS A 18 11.27 28.45 3.43
C LYS A 18 11.74 27.07 3.95
N TYR A 19 11.70 26.04 3.12
CA TYR A 19 12.15 24.69 3.50
C TYR A 19 13.60 24.39 3.07
N GLY A 20 14.31 25.41 2.54
CA GLY A 20 15.68 25.25 2.06
C GLY A 20 15.80 24.37 0.79
N PRO A 21 17.01 24.16 0.31
CA PRO A 21 17.23 23.30 -0.85
C PRO A 21 16.79 21.86 -0.59
N ALA A 22 16.40 21.14 -1.65
CA ALA A 22 16.16 19.71 -1.56
C ALA A 22 17.46 19.00 -1.16
N ALA A 23 17.36 17.97 -0.33
CA ALA A 23 18.53 17.17 0.01
C ALA A 23 19.15 16.57 -1.25
N GLU A 24 20.44 16.84 -1.47
CA GLU A 24 21.21 16.36 -2.63
C GLU A 24 21.57 14.87 -2.53
N ASP A 25 21.27 14.25 -1.40
CA ASP A 25 21.76 12.92 -1.00
C ASP A 25 20.96 11.76 -1.61
N ARG A 26 20.59 11.89 -2.89
CA ARG A 26 19.91 10.82 -3.62
C ARG A 26 20.84 10.25 -4.68
N ASP A 27 21.04 8.94 -4.63
CA ASP A 27 21.69 8.17 -5.68
C ASP A 27 21.05 8.50 -7.06
N PRO A 28 21.80 9.08 -8.01
CA PRO A 28 21.29 9.50 -9.30
C PRO A 28 20.70 8.35 -10.13
N GLU A 29 21.25 7.14 -10.02
CA GLU A 29 20.74 5.96 -10.74
C GLU A 29 19.36 5.56 -10.20
N ARG A 30 19.20 5.59 -8.89
CA ARG A 30 17.91 5.30 -8.25
C ARG A 30 16.85 6.35 -8.57
N VAL A 31 17.25 7.62 -8.67
CA VAL A 31 16.35 8.71 -9.07
C VAL A 31 15.86 8.51 -10.49
N GLU A 32 16.77 8.21 -11.43
CA GLU A 32 16.39 7.97 -12.82
C GLU A 32 15.55 6.71 -12.99
N ALA A 33 15.88 5.60 -12.30
CA ALA A 33 15.09 4.40 -12.30
C ALA A 33 13.65 4.65 -11.78
N THR A 34 13.52 5.41 -10.69
CA THR A 34 12.20 5.78 -10.14
C THR A 34 11.40 6.64 -11.12
N LYS A 35 12.06 7.59 -11.78
CA LYS A 35 11.44 8.43 -12.82
C LYS A 35 10.91 7.59 -13.97
N GLN A 36 11.69 6.61 -14.46
CA GLN A 36 11.26 5.71 -15.52
C GLN A 36 10.04 4.87 -15.11
N LEU A 37 9.98 4.37 -13.87
CA LEU A 37 8.82 3.67 -13.34
C LEU A 37 7.58 4.56 -13.31
N ILE A 38 7.72 5.84 -12.91
CA ILE A 38 6.61 6.80 -12.90
C ILE A 38 6.13 7.09 -14.32
N LEU A 39 7.05 7.35 -15.26
CA LEU A 39 6.72 7.65 -16.64
C LEU A 39 6.07 6.47 -17.37
N GLY A 40 6.45 5.24 -17.01
CA GLY A 40 5.84 3.99 -17.50
C GLY A 40 4.54 3.60 -16.77
N GLY A 41 4.13 4.37 -15.77
CA GLY A 41 2.95 4.07 -14.95
C GLY A 41 1.62 4.24 -15.68
N LEU A 42 0.55 3.83 -15.00
CA LEU A 42 -0.82 3.91 -15.50
C LEU A 42 -1.21 5.37 -15.79
N ASP A 43 -1.99 5.57 -16.83
CA ASP A 43 -2.51 6.89 -17.19
C ASP A 43 -3.42 7.44 -16.07
N PRO A 44 -3.23 8.71 -15.63
CA PRO A 44 -4.03 9.31 -14.57
C PRO A 44 -5.54 9.31 -14.86
N ASP A 45 -5.94 9.50 -16.12
CA ASP A 45 -7.37 9.52 -16.50
C ASP A 45 -8.00 8.14 -16.32
N ARG A 46 -7.25 7.06 -16.60
CA ARG A 46 -7.70 5.68 -16.34
C ARG A 46 -7.84 5.40 -14.84
N VAL A 47 -6.93 5.92 -14.03
CA VAL A 47 -7.05 5.85 -12.56
C VAL A 47 -8.30 6.56 -12.09
N GLY A 48 -8.54 7.78 -12.58
CA GLY A 48 -9.74 8.55 -12.27
C GLY A 48 -11.03 7.83 -12.69
N ALA A 49 -11.09 7.33 -13.92
CA ALA A 49 -12.23 6.57 -14.43
C ALA A 49 -12.53 5.34 -13.57
N ARG A 50 -11.49 4.57 -13.19
CA ARG A 50 -11.65 3.40 -12.31
C ARG A 50 -12.18 3.78 -10.93
N VAL A 51 -11.73 4.88 -10.37
CA VAL A 51 -12.25 5.37 -9.07
C VAL A 51 -13.72 5.74 -9.17
N VAL A 52 -14.13 6.46 -10.23
CA VAL A 52 -15.54 6.82 -10.45
C VAL A 52 -16.41 5.57 -10.61
N GLU A 53 -15.98 4.62 -11.41
CA GLU A 53 -16.66 3.33 -11.59
C GLU A 53 -16.89 2.60 -10.25
N ALA A 54 -15.83 2.49 -9.43
CA ALA A 54 -15.90 1.84 -8.12
C ALA A 54 -16.85 2.55 -7.15
N VAL A 55 -16.80 3.89 -7.12
CA VAL A 55 -17.71 4.68 -6.29
C VAL A 55 -19.17 4.49 -6.72
N GLN A 56 -19.45 4.49 -8.02
CA GLN A 56 -20.80 4.27 -8.55
C GLN A 56 -21.30 2.83 -8.26
N ALA A 57 -20.39 1.86 -8.23
CA ALA A 57 -20.70 0.47 -7.88
C ALA A 57 -20.79 0.22 -6.35
N GLY A 58 -20.46 1.20 -5.52
CA GLY A 58 -20.43 1.05 -4.06
C GLY A 58 -19.33 0.12 -3.54
N GLU A 59 -18.22 0.00 -4.27
CA GLU A 59 -17.10 -0.85 -3.86
C GLU A 59 -16.42 -0.29 -2.60
N LEU A 60 -16.23 -1.15 -1.59
CA LEU A 60 -15.54 -0.78 -0.34
C LEU A 60 -14.03 -0.58 -0.56
N TYR A 61 -13.44 -1.41 -1.42
CA TYR A 61 -12.01 -1.35 -1.73
C TYR A 61 -11.81 -0.99 -3.21
N ILE A 62 -11.12 0.11 -3.47
CA ILE A 62 -10.88 0.60 -4.83
C ILE A 62 -9.44 0.30 -5.24
N PHE A 63 -9.27 -0.72 -6.09
CA PHE A 63 -7.98 -1.09 -6.63
C PHE A 63 -7.82 -0.59 -8.06
N THR A 64 -6.75 0.16 -8.30
CA THR A 64 -6.39 0.72 -9.61
C THR A 64 -5.31 -0.09 -10.34
N HIS A 65 -4.62 -0.99 -9.62
CA HIS A 65 -3.53 -1.83 -10.12
C HIS A 65 -3.79 -3.28 -9.67
N PRO A 66 -4.64 -4.04 -10.38
CA PRO A 66 -5.02 -5.40 -9.99
C PRO A 66 -3.86 -6.40 -10.04
N ASP A 67 -2.82 -6.11 -10.82
CA ASP A 67 -1.57 -6.85 -10.89
C ASP A 67 -0.77 -6.86 -9.58
N MET A 68 -1.08 -5.96 -8.65
CA MET A 68 -0.48 -5.93 -7.31
C MET A 68 -1.13 -6.92 -6.32
N ALA A 69 -2.22 -7.59 -6.69
CA ALA A 69 -2.91 -8.54 -5.81
C ALA A 69 -1.98 -9.62 -5.20
N PRO A 70 -1.01 -10.21 -5.93
CA PRO A 70 -0.11 -11.23 -5.37
C PRO A 70 0.65 -10.76 -4.12
N PHE A 71 1.07 -9.49 -4.06
CA PHE A 71 1.78 -8.94 -2.89
C PHE A 71 0.90 -8.91 -1.64
N PHE A 72 -0.39 -8.61 -1.79
CA PHE A 72 -1.33 -8.61 -0.68
C PHE A 72 -1.64 -10.04 -0.21
N VAL A 73 -1.78 -10.97 -1.14
CA VAL A 73 -2.01 -12.38 -0.84
C VAL A 73 -0.83 -12.98 -0.08
N GLU A 74 0.39 -12.70 -0.51
CA GLU A 74 1.62 -13.16 0.17
C GLU A 74 1.71 -12.59 1.58
N ARG A 75 1.46 -11.27 1.74
CA ARG A 75 1.44 -10.64 3.07
C ARG A 75 0.39 -11.26 3.98
N ALA A 76 -0.82 -11.51 3.47
CA ALA A 76 -1.89 -12.15 4.25
C ALA A 76 -1.48 -13.55 4.73
N ARG A 77 -0.88 -14.35 3.86
CA ARG A 77 -0.36 -15.70 4.22
C ARG A 77 0.72 -15.63 5.29
N ASN A 78 1.63 -14.66 5.21
CA ASN A 78 2.69 -14.48 6.22
C ASN A 78 2.10 -14.10 7.58
N ILE A 79 1.06 -13.26 7.60
CA ILE A 79 0.35 -12.89 8.82
C ILE A 79 -0.38 -14.12 9.39
N GLU A 80 -1.08 -14.88 8.57
CA GLU A 80 -1.78 -16.12 8.97
C GLU A 80 -0.80 -17.13 9.58
N ALA A 81 0.36 -17.34 8.94
CA ALA A 81 1.42 -18.21 9.47
C ALA A 81 1.96 -17.71 10.83
N ALA A 82 2.08 -16.40 11.02
CA ALA A 82 2.51 -15.82 12.30
C ALA A 82 1.46 -16.06 13.41
N PHE A 83 0.17 -15.98 13.11
CA PHE A 83 -0.89 -16.35 14.04
C PHE A 83 -0.85 -17.85 14.39
N ALA A 84 -0.69 -18.72 13.41
CA ALA A 84 -0.56 -20.15 13.63
C ALA A 84 0.64 -20.49 14.53
N HIS A 85 1.80 -19.86 14.27
CA HIS A 85 2.99 -20.03 15.11
C HIS A 85 2.76 -19.53 16.55
N ALA A 86 2.07 -18.39 16.71
CA ALA A 86 1.74 -17.87 18.03
C ALA A 86 0.79 -18.80 18.81
N ALA A 87 -0.14 -19.48 18.13
CA ALA A 87 -1.04 -20.44 18.76
C ALA A 87 -0.33 -21.65 19.39
N GLU A 88 0.86 -22.01 18.85
CA GLU A 88 1.71 -23.08 19.38
C GLU A 88 2.66 -22.61 20.51
N SER A 89 2.63 -21.33 20.87
CA SER A 89 3.54 -20.78 21.87
C SER A 89 3.28 -21.33 23.27
N PRO A 90 4.27 -21.92 23.94
CA PRO A 90 4.12 -22.38 25.33
C PRO A 90 3.79 -21.23 26.31
N ALA A 91 4.20 -19.99 25.98
CA ALA A 91 3.90 -18.82 26.80
C ALA A 91 2.42 -18.43 26.78
N LEU A 92 1.68 -18.82 25.73
CA LEU A 92 0.26 -18.55 25.60
C LEU A 92 -0.62 -19.76 26.00
N ALA A 93 -0.02 -20.91 26.20
CA ALA A 93 -0.73 -22.12 26.60
C ALA A 93 -1.45 -21.92 27.95
N GLY A 94 -2.76 -22.22 28.00
CA GLY A 94 -3.55 -22.10 29.24
C GLY A 94 -3.78 -20.67 29.71
N SER A 95 -3.57 -19.63 28.87
CA SER A 95 -3.75 -18.23 29.24
C SER A 95 -5.18 -17.87 29.60
N GLY A 96 -6.19 -18.64 29.15
CA GLY A 96 -7.62 -18.46 29.48
C GLY A 96 -8.22 -17.14 29.00
N TYR A 97 -7.59 -16.44 28.04
CA TYR A 97 -8.18 -15.23 27.46
C TYR A 97 -9.40 -15.59 26.59
N LYS A 98 -10.37 -14.69 26.55
CA LYS A 98 -11.54 -14.86 25.71
C LYS A 98 -11.25 -14.48 24.27
N THR A 99 -11.72 -15.31 23.33
CA THR A 99 -11.62 -15.02 21.89
C THR A 99 -12.66 -13.96 21.46
N PRO A 100 -12.47 -13.27 20.33
CA PRO A 100 -13.46 -12.33 19.80
C PRO A 100 -14.86 -12.94 19.63
N ASP A 101 -14.95 -14.20 19.23
CA ASP A 101 -16.23 -14.91 19.09
C ASP A 101 -16.94 -15.09 20.43
N GLU A 102 -16.18 -15.30 21.51
CA GLU A 102 -16.73 -15.44 22.87
C GLU A 102 -17.22 -14.11 23.45
N ILE A 103 -16.66 -13.00 23.04
CA ILE A 103 -17.06 -11.64 23.45
C ILE A 103 -17.99 -10.94 22.46
N LYS A 104 -18.34 -11.58 21.34
CA LYS A 104 -19.27 -11.09 20.32
C LYS A 104 -18.97 -9.66 19.86
N VAL A 105 -17.70 -9.35 19.61
CA VAL A 105 -17.28 -7.99 19.20
C VAL A 105 -17.62 -7.70 17.73
N PHE A 106 -17.84 -8.73 16.91
CA PHE A 106 -18.02 -8.65 15.46
C PHE A 106 -19.36 -9.24 14.96
N ASP A 107 -20.38 -9.21 15.78
CA ASP A 107 -21.74 -9.59 15.36
C ASP A 107 -22.34 -8.55 14.39
#